data_fbdc84a09b6e0e659db045326535a196
#
_entry.id   fbdc84a09b6e0e659db045326535a196
#
_cell.length_a   1.000
_cell.length_b   1.000
_cell.length_c   1.000
_cell.angle_alpha   90.00
_cell.angle_beta   90.00
_cell.angle_gamma   90.00
#
_symmetry.space_group_name_H-M   'P 1'
#
loop_
_entity.id
_entity.type
_entity.pdbx_description
1 polymer ?
#
loop_
_entity_poly.entity_id
_entity_poly.type
_entity_poly.pdbx_seq_one_letter_code
_entity_poly.pdbx_strand_id
1 'polypeptide(L)'
;MLLKIFAAIGAGGSVLHTLISGASGGALKVTGELLLRFVEYFFGAHLAYAVAMLLATELFINKDKPQEKPSKFWLWHLHAVADLLVFYARADVSISGAELIPKDTRYLMVSNHRSLADPV
;
A
#
# COMPACT_ATOMS: atom_id res chain seq x y z
N MET A 1 5.59 -2.53 -3.69
CA MET A 1 5.83 -1.34 -4.54
C MET A 1 5.40 -0.04 -3.86
N LEU A 2 4.19 0.09 -3.34
CA LEU A 2 3.67 1.29 -2.66
C LEU A 2 4.54 1.78 -1.51
N LEU A 3 5.05 0.87 -0.67
CA LEU A 3 5.93 1.22 0.45
C LEU A 3 7.15 2.06 0.02
N LYS A 4 7.78 1.69 -1.11
CA LYS A 4 8.93 2.44 -1.65
C LYS A 4 8.54 3.84 -2.09
N ILE A 5 7.35 4.01 -2.65
CA ILE A 5 6.81 5.32 -3.05
C ILE A 5 6.57 6.18 -1.80
N PHE A 6 5.92 5.63 -0.78
CA PHE A 6 5.68 6.37 0.48
C PHE A 6 6.98 6.72 1.21
N ALA A 7 7.96 5.80 1.22
CA ALA A 7 9.27 6.09 1.78
C ALA A 7 10.01 7.20 1.01
N ALA A 8 9.90 7.22 -0.32
CA ALA A 8 10.49 8.27 -1.14
C ALA A 8 9.81 9.64 -0.91
N ILE A 9 8.48 9.67 -0.77
CA ILE A 9 7.73 10.89 -0.42
C ILE A 9 8.13 11.37 0.97
N GLY A 10 8.23 10.45 1.94
CA GLY A 10 8.68 10.77 3.29
C GLY A 10 10.07 11.39 3.31
N ALA A 11 11.02 10.75 2.64
CA ALA A 11 12.40 11.22 2.58
C ALA A 11 12.53 12.53 1.81
N GLY A 12 11.96 12.62 0.61
CA GLY A 12 12.00 13.83 -0.22
C GLY A 12 11.29 15.02 0.45
N GLY A 13 10.09 14.78 1.00
CA GLY A 13 9.33 15.79 1.72
C GLY A 13 10.04 16.32 2.96
N SER A 14 10.66 15.44 3.76
CA SER A 14 11.41 15.84 4.96
C SER A 14 12.63 16.70 4.61
N VAL A 15 13.40 16.30 3.61
CA VAL A 15 14.56 17.07 3.14
C VAL A 15 14.15 18.43 2.61
N LEU A 16 13.16 18.47 1.72
CA LEU A 16 12.67 19.72 1.13
C LEU A 16 12.12 20.67 2.18
N HIS A 17 11.33 20.15 3.12
CA HIS A 17 10.78 20.95 4.23
C HIS A 17 11.91 21.55 5.08
N THR A 18 12.90 20.74 5.45
CA THR A 18 14.02 21.17 6.28
C THR A 18 14.87 22.24 5.58
N LEU A 19 15.06 22.12 4.27
CA LEU A 19 15.77 23.12 3.46
C LEU A 19 14.99 24.44 3.38
N ILE A 20 13.67 24.39 3.15
CA ILE A 20 12.83 25.60 3.01
C ILE A 20 12.66 26.30 4.38
N SER A 21 12.48 25.56 5.47
CA SER A 21 12.30 26.11 6.80
C SER A 21 13.60 26.69 7.39
N GLY A 22 14.73 26.45 6.74
CA GLY A 22 16.02 26.96 7.20
C GLY A 22 16.42 26.38 8.56
N ALA A 23 16.21 25.08 8.76
CA ALA A 23 16.53 24.42 10.02
C ALA A 23 17.96 24.74 10.45
N SER A 24 18.08 25.52 11.53
CA SER A 24 19.35 25.94 12.11
C SER A 24 19.49 25.36 13.51
N GLY A 25 20.69 24.86 13.82
CA GLY A 25 20.99 24.28 15.14
C GLY A 25 22.04 23.19 15.04
N GLY A 26 22.33 22.58 16.18
CA GLY A 26 23.26 21.44 16.19
C GLY A 26 22.73 20.24 15.46
N ALA A 27 23.62 19.33 15.06
CA ALA A 27 23.30 18.14 14.28
C ALA A 27 22.13 17.32 14.86
N LEU A 28 22.03 17.20 16.16
CA LEU A 28 20.96 16.47 16.85
C LEU A 28 19.57 17.07 16.57
N LYS A 29 19.47 18.41 16.59
CA LYS A 29 18.20 19.11 16.31
C LYS A 29 17.78 18.90 14.86
N VAL A 30 18.69 19.11 13.91
CA VAL A 30 18.41 18.90 12.46
C VAL A 30 18.01 17.47 12.16
N THR A 31 18.69 16.49 12.77
CA THR A 31 18.33 15.06 12.60
C THR A 31 16.94 14.78 13.19
N GLY A 32 16.62 15.32 14.36
CA GLY A 32 15.31 15.16 14.98
C GLY A 32 14.18 15.74 14.12
N GLU A 33 14.37 16.92 13.54
CA GLU A 33 13.42 17.54 12.61
C GLU A 33 13.25 16.71 11.33
N LEU A 34 14.33 16.21 10.73
CA LEU A 34 14.27 15.34 9.57
C LEU A 34 13.46 14.06 9.84
N LEU A 35 13.69 13.41 10.97
CA LEU A 35 12.96 12.20 11.36
C LEU A 35 11.48 12.50 11.59
N LEU A 36 11.16 13.58 12.31
CA LEU A 36 9.77 13.96 12.55
C LEU A 36 9.04 14.24 11.25
N ARG A 37 9.63 15.03 10.33
CA ARG A 37 9.05 15.33 9.03
C ARG A 37 8.95 14.10 8.15
N PHE A 38 9.92 13.18 8.20
CA PHE A 38 9.83 11.92 7.52
C PHE A 38 8.57 11.14 7.95
N VAL A 39 8.35 11.02 9.26
CA VAL A 39 7.16 10.34 9.80
C VAL A 39 5.87 11.03 9.34
N GLU A 40 5.79 12.36 9.43
CA GLU A 40 4.62 13.12 8.99
C GLU A 40 4.30 12.90 7.50
N TYR A 41 5.27 13.07 6.61
CA TYR A 41 5.07 12.90 5.17
C TYR A 41 4.82 11.45 4.79
N PHE A 42 5.47 10.49 5.45
CA PHE A 42 5.28 9.07 5.21
C PHE A 42 3.85 8.64 5.55
N PHE A 43 3.36 8.93 6.74
CA PHE A 43 1.99 8.58 7.13
C PHE A 43 0.95 9.47 6.45
N GLY A 44 1.23 10.72 6.19
CA GLY A 44 0.38 11.60 5.40
C GLY A 44 0.14 11.06 3.99
N ALA A 45 1.17 10.54 3.34
CA ALA A 45 1.05 9.90 2.03
C ALA A 45 0.18 8.62 2.06
N HIS A 46 0.30 7.80 3.11
CA HIS A 46 -0.57 6.63 3.29
C HIS A 46 -2.03 7.03 3.44
N LEU A 47 -2.30 8.02 4.29
CA LEU A 47 -3.66 8.50 4.50
C LEU A 47 -4.25 9.13 3.22
N ALA A 48 -3.49 9.98 2.54
CA ALA A 48 -3.92 10.59 1.28
C ALA A 48 -4.21 9.53 0.22
N TYR A 49 -3.37 8.51 0.10
CA TYR A 49 -3.59 7.39 -0.80
C TYR A 49 -4.87 6.60 -0.45
N ALA A 50 -5.09 6.28 0.83
CA ALA A 50 -6.28 5.58 1.27
C ALA A 50 -7.56 6.37 0.95
N VAL A 51 -7.57 7.68 1.24
CA VAL A 51 -8.69 8.56 0.92
C VAL A 51 -8.92 8.65 -0.59
N ALA A 52 -7.85 8.82 -1.37
CA ALA A 52 -7.95 8.88 -2.83
C ALA A 52 -8.51 7.57 -3.42
N MET A 53 -8.12 6.42 -2.88
CA MET A 53 -8.64 5.13 -3.34
C MET A 53 -10.10 4.91 -2.94
N LEU A 54 -10.50 5.31 -1.72
CA LEU A 54 -11.91 5.28 -1.32
C LEU A 54 -12.77 6.15 -2.24
N LEU A 55 -12.34 7.37 -2.53
CA LEU A 55 -13.04 8.26 -3.46
C LEU A 55 -13.08 7.67 -4.88
N ALA A 56 -11.98 7.09 -5.34
CA ALA A 56 -11.93 6.47 -6.65
C ALA A 56 -12.88 5.25 -6.76
N THR A 57 -13.02 4.44 -5.71
CA THR A 57 -13.97 3.33 -5.69
C THR A 57 -15.41 3.82 -5.79
N GLU A 58 -15.76 4.87 -5.06
CA GLU A 58 -17.12 5.44 -5.12
C GLU A 58 -17.44 6.09 -6.47
N LEU A 59 -16.47 6.75 -7.10
CA LEU A 59 -16.69 7.50 -8.34
C LEU A 59 -16.63 6.62 -9.60
N PHE A 60 -15.77 5.60 -9.62
CA PHE A 60 -15.47 4.84 -10.84
C PHE A 60 -16.02 3.42 -10.84
N ILE A 61 -16.43 2.87 -9.70
CA ILE A 61 -17.04 1.55 -9.65
C ILE A 61 -18.56 1.68 -9.68
N ASN A 62 -19.15 1.24 -10.78
CA ASN A 62 -20.60 1.16 -10.88
C ASN A 62 -21.08 -0.11 -10.13
N LYS A 63 -21.72 0.11 -8.97
CA LYS A 63 -22.20 -0.95 -8.08
C LYS A 63 -23.42 -1.71 -8.65
N ASP A 64 -24.14 -1.10 -9.60
CA ASP A 64 -25.37 -1.68 -10.18
C ASP A 64 -25.10 -2.59 -11.38
N LYS A 65 -23.87 -2.61 -11.88
CA LYS A 65 -23.49 -3.42 -13.04
C LYS A 65 -22.55 -4.55 -12.63
N PRO A 66 -22.88 -5.82 -12.95
CA PRO A 66 -21.97 -6.93 -12.74
C PRO A 66 -20.70 -6.71 -13.55
N GLN A 67 -19.56 -6.80 -12.88
CA GLN A 67 -18.26 -6.69 -13.53
C GLN A 67 -17.84 -8.07 -14.04
N GLU A 68 -17.97 -8.30 -15.33
CA GLU A 68 -17.58 -9.58 -15.97
C GLU A 68 -16.06 -9.79 -15.97
N LYS A 69 -15.30 -8.71 -16.04
CA LYS A 69 -13.83 -8.75 -16.06
C LYS A 69 -13.25 -7.70 -15.10
N PRO A 70 -12.31 -8.09 -14.24
CA PRO A 70 -11.65 -7.15 -13.36
C PRO A 70 -10.79 -6.17 -14.17
N SER A 71 -10.85 -4.89 -13.81
CA SER A 71 -9.98 -3.86 -14.38
C SER A 71 -8.52 -4.16 -13.99
N LYS A 72 -7.59 -4.01 -14.96
CA LYS A 72 -6.15 -4.16 -14.71
C LYS A 72 -5.64 -3.20 -13.63
N PHE A 73 -6.21 -2.00 -13.56
CA PHE A 73 -5.88 -1.01 -12.53
C PHE A 73 -6.26 -1.51 -11.14
N TRP A 74 -7.49 -2.00 -10.96
CA TRP A 74 -7.96 -2.50 -9.66
C TRP A 74 -7.24 -3.77 -9.23
N LEU A 75 -6.91 -4.67 -10.16
CA LEU A 75 -6.08 -5.84 -9.87
C LEU A 75 -4.68 -5.44 -9.40
N TRP A 76 -4.04 -4.50 -10.10
CA TRP A 76 -2.74 -3.98 -9.70
C TRP A 76 -2.80 -3.34 -8.31
N HIS A 77 -3.85 -2.53 -8.06
CA HIS A 77 -4.05 -1.89 -6.77
C HIS A 77 -4.24 -2.92 -5.65
N LEU A 78 -5.07 -3.95 -5.88
CA LEU A 78 -5.29 -5.02 -4.92
C LEU A 78 -3.97 -5.73 -4.55
N HIS A 79 -3.16 -6.11 -5.54
CA HIS A 79 -1.85 -6.72 -5.28
C HIS A 79 -0.93 -5.78 -4.50
N ALA A 80 -0.89 -4.49 -4.87
CA ALA A 80 -0.03 -3.53 -4.20
C ALA A 80 -0.44 -3.28 -2.74
N VAL A 81 -1.74 -3.32 -2.43
CA VAL A 81 -2.25 -3.24 -1.05
C VAL A 81 -1.99 -4.55 -0.30
N ALA A 82 -2.17 -5.71 -0.93
CA ALA A 82 -1.85 -6.99 -0.33
C ALA A 82 -0.37 -7.08 0.07
N ASP A 83 0.55 -6.69 -0.82
CA ASP A 83 1.99 -6.61 -0.51
C ASP A 83 2.27 -5.70 0.70
N LEU A 84 1.56 -4.58 0.80
CA LEU A 84 1.70 -3.65 1.90
C LEU A 84 1.22 -4.27 3.22
N LEU A 85 0.08 -4.95 3.20
CA LEU A 85 -0.48 -5.64 4.37
C LEU A 85 0.43 -6.77 4.84
N VAL A 86 0.94 -7.61 3.93
CA VAL A 86 1.90 -8.68 4.22
C VAL A 86 3.16 -8.12 4.88
N PHE A 87 3.67 -7.00 4.34
CA PHE A 87 4.83 -6.32 4.92
C PHE A 87 4.59 -5.83 6.34
N TYR A 88 3.47 -5.13 6.61
CA TYR A 88 3.17 -4.61 7.95
C TYR A 88 2.80 -5.71 8.94
N ALA A 89 2.13 -6.76 8.48
CA ALA A 89 1.84 -7.93 9.30
C ALA A 89 3.09 -8.78 9.62
N ARG A 90 4.23 -8.50 8.94
CA ARG A 90 5.43 -9.34 8.98
C ARG A 90 5.13 -10.80 8.69
N ALA A 91 4.16 -11.04 7.81
CA ALA A 91 3.75 -12.37 7.44
C ALA A 91 4.78 -12.99 6.47
N ASP A 92 5.17 -14.22 6.74
CA ASP A 92 5.94 -15.04 5.80
C ASP A 92 4.96 -15.88 4.99
N VAL A 93 4.86 -15.58 3.69
CA VAL A 93 3.91 -16.23 2.79
C VAL A 93 4.63 -17.29 1.99
N SER A 94 4.30 -18.55 2.26
CA SER A 94 4.80 -19.71 1.52
C SER A 94 3.68 -20.30 0.66
N ILE A 95 3.91 -20.41 -0.64
CA ILE A 95 2.97 -21.00 -1.58
C ILE A 95 3.54 -22.31 -2.10
N SER A 96 2.79 -23.41 -1.90
CA SER A 96 3.10 -24.70 -2.47
C SER A 96 1.94 -25.20 -3.34
N GLY A 97 2.23 -25.93 -4.41
CA GLY A 97 1.19 -26.44 -5.31
C GLY A 97 0.64 -25.43 -6.32
N ALA A 98 1.27 -24.26 -6.47
CA ALA A 98 0.84 -23.28 -7.47
C ALA A 98 0.88 -23.82 -8.91
N GLU A 99 1.75 -24.81 -9.16
CA GLU A 99 1.86 -25.52 -10.43
C GLU A 99 0.65 -26.40 -10.76
N LEU A 100 -0.14 -26.77 -9.74
CA LEU A 100 -1.36 -27.57 -9.90
C LEU A 100 -2.56 -26.73 -10.31
N ILE A 101 -2.45 -25.40 -10.27
CA ILE A 101 -3.53 -24.49 -10.62
C ILE A 101 -3.70 -24.48 -12.16
N PRO A 102 -4.88 -24.85 -12.69
CA PRO A 102 -5.12 -24.80 -14.11
C PRO A 102 -4.99 -23.36 -14.65
N LYS A 103 -4.22 -23.16 -15.71
CA LYS A 103 -4.00 -21.84 -16.31
C LYS A 103 -5.05 -21.43 -17.32
N ASP A 104 -5.70 -22.41 -17.95
CA ASP A 104 -6.56 -22.21 -19.12
C ASP A 104 -8.06 -22.51 -18.87
N THR A 105 -8.41 -22.82 -17.64
CA THR A 105 -9.79 -23.14 -17.27
C THR A 105 -10.27 -22.28 -16.10
N ARG A 106 -11.58 -22.09 -16.02
CA ARG A 106 -12.21 -21.49 -14.83
C ARG A 106 -12.24 -22.53 -13.72
N TYR A 107 -11.82 -22.16 -12.53
CA TYR A 107 -11.89 -23.01 -11.34
C TYR A 107 -12.45 -22.23 -10.16
N LEU A 108 -13.05 -22.95 -9.23
CA LEU A 108 -13.49 -22.43 -7.96
C LEU A 108 -12.39 -22.69 -6.92
N MET A 109 -11.88 -21.63 -6.33
CA MET A 109 -10.97 -21.75 -5.20
C MET A 109 -11.77 -21.72 -3.90
N VAL A 110 -11.63 -22.74 -3.09
CA VAL A 110 -12.22 -22.80 -1.75
C VAL A 110 -11.09 -22.73 -0.74
N SER A 111 -11.10 -21.71 0.11
CA SER A 111 -10.12 -21.53 1.17
C SER A 111 -10.76 -21.80 2.53
N ASN A 112 -9.99 -22.41 3.43
CA ASN A 112 -10.39 -22.58 4.81
C ASN A 112 -9.69 -21.51 5.65
N HIS A 113 -10.46 -20.52 6.09
CA HIS A 113 -9.96 -19.47 6.97
C HIS A 113 -9.83 -19.98 8.39
N ARG A 114 -8.61 -19.97 8.93
CA ARG A 114 -8.32 -20.34 10.31
C ARG A 114 -8.21 -19.16 11.26
N SER A 115 -8.05 -17.96 10.71
CA SER A 115 -7.98 -16.73 11.51
C SER A 115 -8.60 -15.54 10.76
N LEU A 116 -8.91 -14.46 11.50
CA LEU A 116 -9.35 -13.19 10.93
C LEU A 116 -8.25 -12.50 10.10
N ALA A 117 -7.00 -12.94 10.26
CA ALA A 117 -5.87 -12.42 9.51
C ALA A 117 -5.61 -13.20 8.20
N ASP A 118 -6.33 -14.30 7.96
CA ASP A 118 -6.21 -15.01 6.70
C ASP A 118 -6.83 -14.15 5.60
N PRO A 119 -6.09 -13.77 4.57
CA PRO A 119 -6.64 -13.00 3.47
C PRO A 119 -7.72 -13.82 2.73
N VAL A 120 -8.76 -13.13 2.34
CA VAL A 120 -9.85 -13.67 1.51
C VAL A 120 -9.36 -13.90 0.08
#